data_63b57595885f818cb49e84d9be31c8e3
#
_entry.id   63b57595885f818cb49e84d9be31c8e3
#
_cell.length_a   1.000
_cell.length_b   1.000
_cell.length_c   1.000
_cell.angle_alpha   90.00
_cell.angle_beta   90.00
_cell.angle_gamma   90.00
#
_symmetry.space_group_name_H-M   'P 1'
#
loop_
_entity.id
_entity.type
_entity.pdbx_description
1 polymer ?
#
loop_
_entity_poly.entity_id
_entity_poly.type
_entity_poly.pdbx_seq_one_letter_code
_entity_poly.pdbx_strand_id
1 'polypeptide(L)'
;DLRMSRGLGDVYKRQVVDKCEVVIYTDPAECTRIRHEVAIPTFNKRDDRLKNLTDESVDVYYSCILCQAFSPSHVCVVTPERLGLCGAVSWLDAKATNELDPNGPCQVITKERPIDERIGEYEDVNEAVKRLSQGALEDVSLYSIMEKPMTSCGCFECICGIEPFSNGVCIANREYAGMTPLGMTFPELASMTGGGVQTPGFMGHGKHFIGSKKFMKAEGGIERIVWMPKELKEFVADRLNQTAKELYGIDNFTDMIGDETVATDPETLVEFLTEKGH
;
A
#
# COMPACT_ATOMS: atom_id res chain seq x y z
N ASP A 1 19.44 18.97 -15.65
CA ASP A 1 20.25 19.33 -14.48
C ASP A 1 20.57 18.08 -13.68
N LEU A 2 21.78 17.59 -13.88
CA LEU A 2 22.30 16.30 -13.37
C LEU A 2 22.52 16.25 -11.85
N ARG A 3 21.98 17.19 -11.09
CA ARG A 3 22.18 17.26 -9.65
C ARG A 3 21.26 16.38 -8.81
N MET A 4 20.20 15.82 -9.39
CA MET A 4 19.27 14.93 -8.66
C MET A 4 19.79 13.48 -8.51
N SER A 5 20.88 13.12 -9.15
CA SER A 5 21.45 11.76 -9.09
C SER A 5 22.47 11.54 -7.96
N ARG A 6 22.82 12.57 -7.17
CA ARG A 6 23.88 12.42 -6.17
C ARG A 6 23.54 11.49 -5.01
N GLY A 7 22.29 11.41 -4.58
CA GLY A 7 21.87 10.47 -3.53
C GLY A 7 21.81 9.02 -4.00
N LEU A 8 21.33 8.77 -5.20
CA LEU A 8 21.30 7.45 -5.82
C LEU A 8 22.68 6.96 -6.24
N GLY A 9 23.55 7.89 -6.72
CA GLY A 9 24.90 7.55 -7.17
C GLY A 9 25.82 7.03 -6.08
N ASP A 10 25.68 7.47 -4.84
CA ASP A 10 26.54 7.02 -3.73
C ASP A 10 26.10 5.66 -3.17
N VAL A 11 24.82 5.33 -3.22
CA VAL A 11 24.28 4.01 -2.83
C VAL A 11 24.73 2.94 -3.83
N TYR A 12 24.79 3.28 -5.11
CA TYR A 12 25.14 2.34 -6.18
C TYR A 12 26.64 2.24 -6.48
N LYS A 13 27.49 3.09 -5.92
CA LYS A 13 28.93 3.08 -6.20
C LYS A 13 29.68 1.82 -5.72
N ARG A 14 29.01 0.91 -5.03
CA ARG A 14 29.75 -0.13 -4.31
C ARG A 14 29.83 -1.51 -4.96
N GLN A 15 29.16 -1.90 -6.03
CA GLN A 15 29.47 -3.21 -6.66
C GLN A 15 28.58 -3.67 -7.83
N VAL A 16 27.41 -3.13 -8.05
CA VAL A 16 26.45 -3.65 -9.08
C VAL A 16 26.41 -2.77 -10.32
N VAL A 17 26.73 -1.50 -10.19
CA VAL A 17 26.49 -0.48 -11.22
C VAL A 17 27.43 -0.60 -12.43
N ASP A 18 28.65 -1.09 -12.24
CA ASP A 18 29.61 -1.29 -13.35
C ASP A 18 29.15 -2.37 -14.36
N LYS A 19 28.08 -3.10 -14.02
CA LYS A 19 27.50 -4.18 -14.87
C LYS A 19 26.05 -3.90 -15.26
N CYS A 20 25.49 -2.77 -14.87
CA CYS A 20 24.10 -2.41 -15.17
C CYS A 20 24.06 -1.37 -16.29
N GLU A 21 23.38 -1.69 -17.37
CA GLU A 21 22.95 -0.73 -18.36
C GLU A 21 21.66 -0.08 -17.89
N VAL A 22 21.65 1.26 -17.77
CA VAL A 22 20.47 2.04 -17.39
C VAL A 22 19.90 2.69 -18.63
N VAL A 23 18.69 2.27 -19.03
CA VAL A 23 17.95 2.88 -20.14
C VAL A 23 16.86 3.77 -19.56
N ILE A 24 16.84 5.04 -19.98
CA ILE A 24 15.84 6.02 -19.54
C ILE A 24 14.87 6.25 -20.71
N TYR A 25 13.60 5.91 -20.49
CA TYR A 25 12.52 6.18 -21.43
C TYR A 25 11.84 7.50 -21.07
N THR A 26 11.67 8.39 -22.06
CA THR A 26 11.04 9.70 -21.88
C THR A 26 9.80 9.91 -22.76
N ASP A 27 9.63 9.06 -23.77
CA ASP A 27 8.42 9.07 -24.60
C ASP A 27 7.24 8.46 -23.82
N PRO A 28 6.08 9.15 -23.69
CA PRO A 28 4.95 8.67 -22.90
C PRO A 28 4.36 7.35 -23.40
N ALA A 29 4.32 7.13 -24.72
CA ALA A 29 3.79 5.89 -25.30
C ALA A 29 4.71 4.71 -25.01
N GLU A 30 6.03 4.93 -25.12
CA GLU A 30 7.03 3.93 -24.80
C GLU A 30 7.06 3.63 -23.29
N CYS A 31 6.94 4.63 -22.44
CA CYS A 31 6.80 4.44 -20.99
C CYS A 31 5.58 3.59 -20.65
N THR A 32 4.44 3.84 -21.30
CA THR A 32 3.21 3.06 -21.12
C THR A 32 3.41 1.63 -21.58
N ARG A 33 4.01 1.40 -22.74
CA ARG A 33 4.31 0.07 -23.26
C ARG A 33 5.21 -0.72 -22.31
N ILE A 34 6.34 -0.15 -21.88
CA ILE A 34 7.27 -0.80 -20.94
C ILE A 34 6.58 -1.10 -19.61
N ARG A 35 5.74 -0.19 -19.12
CA ARG A 35 4.97 -0.44 -17.89
C ARG A 35 4.09 -1.68 -18.01
N HIS A 36 3.33 -1.81 -19.08
CA HIS A 36 2.38 -2.92 -19.24
C HIS A 36 3.04 -4.23 -19.67
N GLU A 37 4.02 -4.19 -20.58
CA GLU A 37 4.62 -5.40 -21.15
C GLU A 37 5.76 -5.96 -20.30
N VAL A 38 6.44 -5.13 -19.50
CA VAL A 38 7.64 -5.53 -18.75
C VAL A 38 7.47 -5.34 -17.24
N ALA A 39 7.15 -4.12 -16.78
CA ALA A 39 7.19 -3.81 -15.35
C ALA A 39 6.08 -4.54 -14.58
N ILE A 40 4.83 -4.44 -15.00
CA ILE A 40 3.69 -5.09 -14.32
C ILE A 40 3.86 -6.62 -14.28
N PRO A 41 4.16 -7.33 -15.38
CA PRO A 41 4.41 -8.77 -15.33
C PRO A 41 5.60 -9.15 -14.42
N THR A 42 6.64 -8.33 -14.39
CA THR A 42 7.79 -8.55 -13.52
C THR A 42 7.43 -8.39 -12.04
N PHE A 43 6.64 -7.36 -11.70
CA PHE A 43 6.16 -7.17 -10.33
C PHE A 43 5.21 -8.28 -9.90
N ASN A 44 4.29 -8.70 -10.75
CA ASN A 44 3.39 -9.82 -10.46
C ASN A 44 4.18 -11.12 -10.18
N LYS A 45 5.18 -11.42 -11.02
CA LYS A 45 6.07 -12.59 -10.80
C LYS A 45 6.89 -12.48 -9.52
N ARG A 46 7.30 -11.27 -9.13
CA ARG A 46 7.96 -11.03 -7.83
C ARG A 46 6.99 -11.30 -6.69
N ASP A 47 5.78 -10.74 -6.76
CA ASP A 47 4.77 -10.80 -5.71
C ASP A 47 4.26 -12.24 -5.49
N ASP A 48 4.25 -13.07 -6.54
CA ASP A 48 3.98 -14.50 -6.44
C ASP A 48 4.91 -15.22 -5.44
N ARG A 49 6.12 -14.74 -5.25
CA ARG A 49 7.07 -15.31 -4.26
C ARG A 49 6.69 -14.98 -2.81
N LEU A 50 5.82 -13.99 -2.60
CA LEU A 50 5.34 -13.58 -1.28
C LEU A 50 4.07 -14.33 -0.84
N LYS A 51 3.41 -15.08 -1.73
CA LYS A 51 2.09 -15.71 -1.47
C LYS A 51 2.01 -16.55 -0.19
N ASN A 52 3.13 -17.16 0.20
CA ASN A 52 3.20 -18.02 1.38
C ASN A 52 3.90 -17.35 2.57
N LEU A 53 4.28 -16.08 2.43
CA LEU A 53 4.88 -15.31 3.52
C LEU A 53 3.80 -14.47 4.18
N THR A 54 3.75 -14.52 5.50
CA THR A 54 2.89 -13.68 6.32
C THR A 54 3.73 -12.83 7.27
N ASP A 55 3.12 -11.81 7.84
CA ASP A 55 3.79 -10.96 8.81
C ASP A 55 4.27 -11.75 10.04
N GLU A 56 3.59 -12.87 10.38
CA GLU A 56 4.00 -13.77 11.45
C GLU A 56 5.15 -14.69 11.07
N SER A 57 5.35 -14.96 9.78
CA SER A 57 6.37 -15.90 9.30
C SER A 57 7.78 -15.32 9.25
N VAL A 58 7.94 -14.03 9.57
CA VAL A 58 9.23 -13.35 9.56
C VAL A 58 9.52 -12.70 10.91
N ASP A 59 10.80 -12.61 11.28
CA ASP A 59 11.24 -12.02 12.54
C ASP A 59 11.43 -10.50 12.44
N VAL A 60 11.59 -9.97 11.22
CA VAL A 60 11.88 -8.56 11.00
C VAL A 60 11.06 -8.00 9.84
N TYR A 61 10.78 -6.70 9.92
CA TYR A 61 10.32 -5.86 8.84
C TYR A 61 11.47 -5.00 8.30
N TYR A 62 11.21 -4.23 7.26
CA TYR A 62 12.18 -3.28 6.72
C TYR A 62 11.57 -1.91 6.53
N SER A 63 12.38 -0.87 6.68
CA SER A 63 12.01 0.46 6.21
C SER A 63 12.19 0.55 4.69
N CYS A 64 11.52 1.55 4.08
CA CYS A 64 11.90 2.07 2.77
C CYS A 64 11.78 3.59 2.81
N ILE A 65 12.90 4.28 2.59
CA ILE A 65 12.99 5.75 2.59
C ILE A 65 13.41 6.32 1.23
N LEU A 66 13.29 5.54 0.15
CA LEU A 66 13.66 5.98 -1.20
C LEU A 66 12.92 7.26 -1.65
N CYS A 67 11.69 7.47 -1.14
CA CYS A 67 10.87 8.63 -1.48
C CYS A 67 11.29 9.91 -0.75
N GLN A 68 12.23 9.87 0.19
CA GLN A 68 12.65 11.06 0.96
C GLN A 68 13.33 12.14 0.10
N ALA A 69 13.72 11.81 -1.13
CA ALA A 69 14.14 12.81 -2.12
C ALA A 69 13.01 13.81 -2.49
N PHE A 70 11.74 13.39 -2.34
CA PHE A 70 10.54 14.18 -2.67
C PHE A 70 9.71 14.54 -1.43
N SER A 71 9.66 13.64 -0.46
CA SER A 71 8.91 13.78 0.78
C SER A 71 9.83 13.41 1.95
N PRO A 72 10.58 14.37 2.51
CA PRO A 72 11.69 14.10 3.45
C PRO A 72 11.30 13.32 4.70
N SER A 73 10.04 13.42 5.14
CA SER A 73 9.55 12.75 6.35
C SER A 73 8.88 11.40 6.07
N HIS A 74 8.79 10.98 4.79
CA HIS A 74 8.09 9.76 4.46
C HIS A 74 8.93 8.51 4.77
N VAL A 75 8.29 7.55 5.46
CA VAL A 75 8.86 6.23 5.74
C VAL A 75 7.81 5.18 5.43
N CYS A 76 8.12 4.21 4.58
CA CYS A 76 7.33 2.97 4.47
C CYS A 76 7.87 1.94 5.47
N VAL A 77 6.98 1.23 6.14
CA VAL A 77 7.28 -0.04 6.80
C VAL A 77 6.84 -1.15 5.83
N VAL A 78 7.80 -1.94 5.38
CA VAL A 78 7.60 -3.00 4.39
C VAL A 78 7.59 -4.34 5.11
N THR A 79 6.46 -5.05 4.98
CA THR A 79 6.25 -6.39 5.54
C THR A 79 5.96 -7.38 4.41
N PRO A 80 5.94 -8.70 4.65
CA PRO A 80 5.54 -9.67 3.64
C PRO A 80 4.15 -9.40 3.04
N GLU A 81 3.19 -8.96 3.86
CA GLU A 81 1.81 -8.69 3.45
C GLU A 81 1.58 -7.24 3.02
N ARG A 82 2.49 -6.35 3.36
CA ARG A 82 2.40 -4.91 3.04
C ARG A 82 3.66 -4.45 2.33
N LEU A 83 3.60 -4.37 1.01
CA LEU A 83 4.66 -3.81 0.18
C LEU A 83 4.80 -2.30 0.46
N GLY A 84 5.90 -1.72 -0.02
CA GLY A 84 5.97 -0.27 -0.13
C GLY A 84 4.71 0.28 -0.81
N LEU A 85 4.18 1.43 -0.36
CA LEU A 85 2.88 1.96 -0.80
C LEU A 85 2.78 2.16 -2.32
N CYS A 86 3.91 2.37 -2.97
CA CYS A 86 4.02 2.50 -4.43
C CYS A 86 3.95 1.16 -5.20
N GLY A 87 3.91 0.01 -4.50
CA GLY A 87 3.95 -1.31 -5.11
C GLY A 87 5.32 -1.74 -5.65
N ALA A 88 6.34 -0.86 -5.60
CA ALA A 88 7.64 -1.12 -6.24
C ALA A 88 8.65 -1.87 -5.35
N VAL A 89 8.48 -1.85 -4.04
CA VAL A 89 9.40 -2.48 -3.09
C VAL A 89 8.67 -3.52 -2.26
N SER A 90 9.01 -4.77 -2.44
CA SER A 90 8.52 -5.88 -1.62
C SER A 90 9.44 -6.13 -0.41
N TRP A 91 9.00 -6.96 0.52
CA TRP A 91 9.82 -7.39 1.65
C TRP A 91 11.11 -8.09 1.20
N LEU A 92 11.05 -8.89 0.12
CA LEU A 92 12.21 -9.54 -0.46
C LEU A 92 13.19 -8.54 -1.08
N ASP A 93 12.68 -7.49 -1.73
CA ASP A 93 13.51 -6.44 -2.31
C ASP A 93 14.19 -5.61 -1.21
N ALA A 94 13.43 -5.28 -0.16
CA ALA A 94 13.95 -4.55 1.00
C ALA A 94 15.02 -5.35 1.74
N LYS A 95 14.81 -6.66 1.91
CA LYS A 95 15.79 -7.59 2.49
C LYS A 95 17.07 -7.61 1.67
N ALA A 96 16.98 -7.82 0.36
CA ALA A 96 18.15 -7.85 -0.53
C ALA A 96 18.88 -6.49 -0.53
N THR A 97 18.15 -5.37 -0.51
CA THR A 97 18.74 -4.04 -0.42
C THR A 97 19.49 -3.83 0.89
N ASN A 98 18.93 -4.29 2.01
CA ASN A 98 19.61 -4.23 3.32
C ASN A 98 20.86 -5.11 3.38
N GLU A 99 20.83 -6.30 2.79
CA GLU A 99 22.00 -7.19 2.72
C GLU A 99 23.17 -6.54 1.94
N LEU A 100 22.86 -5.72 0.93
CA LEU A 100 23.85 -4.98 0.14
C LEU A 100 24.36 -3.74 0.87
N ASP A 101 23.47 -3.00 1.52
CA ASP A 101 23.80 -1.79 2.29
C ASP A 101 22.90 -1.69 3.55
N PRO A 102 23.37 -2.18 4.70
CA PRO A 102 22.60 -2.14 5.95
C PRO A 102 22.28 -0.71 6.44
N ASN A 103 23.02 0.29 6.00
CA ASN A 103 22.80 1.71 6.34
C ASN A 103 22.05 2.46 5.22
N GLY A 104 21.64 1.73 4.18
CA GLY A 104 20.93 2.25 3.03
C GLY A 104 19.45 2.55 3.30
N PRO A 105 18.65 2.69 2.23
CA PRO A 105 17.25 3.08 2.34
C PRO A 105 16.34 2.03 2.96
N CYS A 106 16.76 0.76 2.97
CA CYS A 106 16.00 -0.35 3.56
C CYS A 106 16.73 -0.88 4.79
N GLN A 107 16.33 -0.41 5.98
CA GLN A 107 16.94 -0.82 7.24
C GLN A 107 16.04 -1.83 7.95
N VAL A 108 16.65 -2.76 8.69
CA VAL A 108 15.93 -3.72 9.54
C VAL A 108 15.11 -2.98 10.60
N ILE A 109 13.89 -3.46 10.79
CA ILE A 109 13.00 -3.08 11.88
C ILE A 109 12.58 -4.36 12.60
N THR A 110 12.95 -4.50 13.87
CA THR A 110 12.47 -5.60 14.71
C THR A 110 10.98 -5.40 15.05
N LYS A 111 10.34 -6.46 15.52
CA LYS A 111 8.93 -6.43 15.98
C LYS A 111 8.77 -7.18 17.30
N GLU A 112 9.78 -7.13 18.13
CA GLU A 112 9.85 -7.88 19.38
C GLU A 112 9.02 -7.28 20.49
N ARG A 113 8.71 -5.97 20.41
CA ARG A 113 8.01 -5.21 21.46
C ARG A 113 6.62 -4.76 20.98
N PRO A 114 5.60 -5.64 20.99
CA PRO A 114 4.25 -5.25 20.63
C PRO A 114 3.66 -4.31 21.69
N ILE A 115 2.98 -3.25 21.24
CA ILE A 115 2.17 -2.34 22.09
C ILE A 115 0.70 -2.76 21.98
N ASP A 116 0.18 -2.85 20.75
CA ASP A 116 -1.17 -3.32 20.46
C ASP A 116 -1.16 -4.15 19.16
N GLU A 117 -1.20 -5.49 19.32
CA GLU A 117 -1.20 -6.40 18.17
C GLU A 117 -2.48 -6.31 17.32
N ARG A 118 -3.59 -5.81 17.90
CA ARG A 118 -4.85 -5.64 17.18
C ARG A 118 -4.69 -4.62 16.04
N ILE A 119 -4.05 -3.50 16.35
CA ILE A 119 -3.80 -2.44 15.34
C ILE A 119 -2.45 -2.59 14.63
N GLY A 120 -1.61 -3.54 15.06
CA GLY A 120 -0.26 -3.72 14.53
C GLY A 120 0.70 -2.61 14.94
N GLU A 121 0.65 -2.18 16.20
CA GLU A 121 1.55 -1.20 16.79
C GLU A 121 2.68 -1.89 17.55
N TYR A 122 3.91 -1.54 17.23
CA TYR A 122 5.13 -2.07 17.84
C TYR A 122 6.05 -0.91 18.24
N GLU A 123 6.66 -0.99 19.43
CA GLU A 123 7.60 0.03 19.88
C GLU A 123 8.81 0.15 18.94
N ASP A 124 9.32 -1.00 18.47
CA ASP A 124 10.45 -1.04 17.52
C ASP A 124 10.12 -0.33 16.19
N VAL A 125 8.88 -0.51 15.71
CA VAL A 125 8.38 0.16 14.49
C VAL A 125 8.28 1.65 14.72
N ASN A 126 7.71 2.09 15.86
CA ASN A 126 7.56 3.49 16.21
C ASN A 126 8.92 4.18 16.35
N GLU A 127 9.90 3.57 17.02
CA GLU A 127 11.27 4.09 17.11
C GLU A 127 11.93 4.25 15.74
N ALA A 128 11.79 3.23 14.86
CA ALA A 128 12.35 3.28 13.52
C ALA A 128 11.66 4.37 12.66
N VAL A 129 10.35 4.46 12.71
CA VAL A 129 9.57 5.47 11.96
C VAL A 129 9.90 6.87 12.47
N LYS A 130 9.95 7.10 13.79
CA LYS A 130 10.32 8.38 14.38
C LYS A 130 11.71 8.82 13.96
N ARG A 131 12.69 7.92 14.05
CA ARG A 131 14.07 8.20 13.66
C ARG A 131 14.18 8.51 12.16
N LEU A 132 13.57 7.70 11.31
CA LEU A 132 13.71 7.82 9.85
C LEU A 132 12.86 8.94 9.25
N SER A 133 11.75 9.32 9.90
CA SER A 133 10.94 10.49 9.53
C SER A 133 11.49 11.82 10.08
N GLN A 134 12.64 11.78 10.78
CA GLN A 134 13.24 12.93 11.44
C GLN A 134 12.31 13.56 12.51
N GLY A 135 11.51 12.73 13.17
CA GLY A 135 10.58 13.14 14.22
C GLY A 135 9.23 13.68 13.71
N ALA A 136 8.96 13.60 12.40
CA ALA A 136 7.67 14.02 11.85
C ALA A 136 6.53 13.05 12.20
N LEU A 137 6.85 11.78 12.42
CA LEU A 137 5.94 10.74 12.88
C LEU A 137 6.45 10.20 14.20
N GLU A 138 5.57 10.06 15.19
CA GLU A 138 5.92 9.46 16.47
C GLU A 138 5.58 7.98 16.51
N ASP A 139 4.41 7.63 16.02
CA ASP A 139 3.86 6.29 16.06
C ASP A 139 3.01 5.99 14.81
N VAL A 140 2.90 4.71 14.47
CA VAL A 140 2.09 4.22 13.38
C VAL A 140 1.51 2.85 13.70
N SER A 141 0.33 2.56 13.16
CA SER A 141 -0.24 1.23 13.13
C SER A 141 -0.17 0.62 11.73
N LEU A 142 0.04 -0.69 11.66
CA LEU A 142 0.15 -1.40 10.38
C LEU A 142 -1.21 -1.93 9.89
N TYR A 143 -2.19 -2.11 10.80
CA TYR A 143 -3.44 -2.83 10.55
C TYR A 143 -4.69 -2.02 10.87
N SER A 144 -4.56 -0.70 11.09
CA SER A 144 -5.70 0.20 11.35
C SER A 144 -5.73 1.35 10.34
N ILE A 145 -6.95 1.74 9.95
CA ILE A 145 -7.23 2.94 9.19
C ILE A 145 -7.64 4.11 10.11
N MET A 146 -8.10 3.80 11.32
CA MET A 146 -8.59 4.80 12.28
C MET A 146 -7.53 5.22 13.29
N GLU A 147 -6.75 4.27 13.78
CA GLU A 147 -5.78 4.51 14.84
C GLU A 147 -4.37 4.61 14.26
N LYS A 148 -3.79 5.81 14.27
CA LYS A 148 -2.40 6.08 13.82
C LYS A 148 -2.09 5.52 12.42
N PRO A 149 -2.95 5.77 11.40
CA PRO A 149 -2.73 5.20 10.07
C PRO A 149 -1.39 5.63 9.48
N MET A 150 -0.78 4.76 8.69
CA MET A 150 0.45 5.10 7.97
C MET A 150 0.24 6.28 7.04
N THR A 151 1.18 7.20 7.07
CA THR A 151 1.23 8.35 6.15
C THR A 151 1.84 7.97 4.80
N SER A 152 1.76 8.85 3.83
CA SER A 152 2.33 8.61 2.51
C SER A 152 3.00 9.85 1.89
N CYS A 153 3.85 9.59 0.90
CA CYS A 153 4.38 10.64 0.01
C CYS A 153 3.41 11.04 -1.11
N GLY A 154 2.24 10.40 -1.20
CA GLY A 154 1.31 10.53 -2.34
C GLY A 154 1.57 9.56 -3.49
N CYS A 155 2.61 8.73 -3.44
CA CYS A 155 2.99 7.78 -4.50
C CYS A 155 2.37 6.38 -4.32
N PHE A 156 1.33 6.23 -3.54
CA PHE A 156 0.67 4.94 -3.34
C PHE A 156 -0.12 4.48 -4.58
N GLU A 157 -0.36 3.17 -4.67
CA GLU A 157 -1.16 2.60 -5.76
C GLU A 157 -2.65 2.80 -5.55
N CYS A 158 -3.08 2.67 -4.27
CA CYS A 158 -4.47 2.78 -3.87
C CYS A 158 -4.59 3.67 -2.64
N ILE A 159 -5.76 4.25 -2.48
CA ILE A 159 -6.19 4.91 -1.25
C ILE A 159 -7.54 4.39 -0.85
N CYS A 160 -7.71 4.09 0.44
CA CYS A 160 -9.00 3.77 1.02
C CYS A 160 -9.49 4.92 1.92
N GLY A 161 -10.81 5.08 1.95
CA GLY A 161 -11.51 6.02 2.81
C GLY A 161 -12.78 5.40 3.37
N ILE A 162 -13.15 5.78 4.60
CA ILE A 162 -14.40 5.31 5.23
C ILE A 162 -15.58 6.07 4.63
N GLU A 163 -16.57 5.31 4.16
CA GLU A 163 -17.85 5.85 3.71
C GLU A 163 -18.80 5.91 4.92
N PRO A 164 -19.26 7.12 5.31
CA PRO A 164 -19.93 7.30 6.60
C PRO A 164 -21.31 6.66 6.72
N PHE A 165 -22.06 6.54 5.60
CA PHE A 165 -23.45 6.06 5.63
C PHE A 165 -23.53 4.55 5.80
N SER A 166 -22.70 3.81 5.09
CA SER A 166 -22.60 2.35 5.23
C SER A 166 -21.61 1.93 6.31
N ASN A 167 -20.81 2.88 6.82
CA ASN A 167 -19.64 2.59 7.66
C ASN A 167 -18.70 1.57 7.00
N GLY A 168 -18.73 1.53 5.67
CA GLY A 168 -17.90 0.69 4.82
C GLY A 168 -16.63 1.41 4.37
N VAL A 169 -15.85 0.75 3.55
CA VAL A 169 -14.61 1.30 3.00
C VAL A 169 -14.67 1.31 1.48
N CYS A 170 -14.48 2.50 0.91
CA CYS A 170 -14.27 2.68 -0.52
C CYS A 170 -12.77 2.73 -0.82
N ILE A 171 -12.34 2.04 -1.87
CA ILE A 171 -10.95 2.02 -2.33
C ILE A 171 -10.90 2.58 -3.74
N ALA A 172 -9.99 3.52 -4.00
CA ALA A 172 -9.68 3.98 -5.35
C ALA A 172 -8.22 3.70 -5.70
N ASN A 173 -7.95 3.33 -6.94
CA ASN A 173 -6.59 3.18 -7.45
C ASN A 173 -6.19 4.39 -8.31
N ARG A 174 -4.90 4.56 -8.49
CA ARG A 174 -4.29 5.69 -9.20
C ARG A 174 -4.79 5.85 -10.63
N GLU A 175 -5.12 4.75 -11.27
CA GLU A 175 -5.60 4.72 -12.65
C GLU A 175 -7.06 5.13 -12.79
N TYR A 176 -7.84 5.13 -11.71
CA TYR A 176 -9.24 5.52 -11.73
C TYR A 176 -9.40 7.04 -11.73
N ALA A 177 -9.97 7.57 -12.79
CA ALA A 177 -10.17 9.01 -12.97
C ALA A 177 -11.57 9.51 -12.57
N GLY A 178 -12.48 8.59 -12.19
CA GLY A 178 -13.86 8.92 -11.83
C GLY A 178 -14.04 9.43 -10.41
N MET A 179 -15.27 9.80 -10.09
CA MET A 179 -15.72 10.11 -8.74
C MET A 179 -15.99 8.82 -7.96
N THR A 180 -15.55 8.78 -6.71
CA THR A 180 -15.89 7.68 -5.79
C THR A 180 -17.18 8.00 -5.04
N PRO A 181 -17.84 7.00 -4.41
CA PRO A 181 -18.97 7.26 -3.52
C PRO A 181 -18.65 8.14 -2.31
N LEU A 182 -17.38 8.40 -2.03
CA LEU A 182 -16.95 9.38 -1.03
C LEU A 182 -17.12 10.84 -1.50
N GLY A 183 -17.59 11.07 -2.74
CA GLY A 183 -17.65 12.39 -3.35
C GLY A 183 -16.29 13.00 -3.67
N MET A 184 -15.26 12.17 -3.79
CA MET A 184 -13.88 12.58 -4.01
C MET A 184 -13.26 11.79 -5.16
N THR A 185 -12.45 12.43 -5.97
CA THR A 185 -11.57 11.80 -6.95
C THR A 185 -10.33 11.22 -6.28
N PHE A 186 -9.56 10.36 -6.99
CA PHE A 186 -8.31 9.83 -6.44
C PHE A 186 -7.31 10.92 -6.00
N PRO A 187 -7.07 12.02 -6.74
CA PRO A 187 -6.18 13.09 -6.27
C PRO A 187 -6.67 13.79 -5.00
N GLU A 188 -7.98 13.98 -4.84
CA GLU A 188 -8.56 14.58 -3.63
C GLU A 188 -8.41 13.65 -2.43
N LEU A 189 -8.72 12.35 -2.59
CA LEU A 189 -8.43 11.34 -1.58
C LEU A 189 -6.95 11.30 -1.22
N ALA A 190 -6.07 11.34 -2.22
CA ALA A 190 -4.63 11.33 -2.03
C ALA A 190 -4.14 12.51 -1.18
N SER A 191 -4.78 13.67 -1.30
CA SER A 191 -4.44 14.86 -0.51
C SER A 191 -4.70 14.69 0.98
N MET A 192 -5.61 13.78 1.37
CA MET A 192 -5.95 13.52 2.77
C MET A 192 -4.79 12.89 3.57
N THR A 193 -3.88 12.18 2.89
CA THR A 193 -2.76 11.48 3.56
C THR A 193 -1.39 11.90 3.04
N GLY A 194 -1.35 12.81 2.06
CA GLY A 194 -0.11 13.29 1.45
C GLY A 194 0.72 14.14 2.41
N GLY A 195 2.04 14.20 2.17
CA GLY A 195 2.94 15.07 2.92
C GLY A 195 3.24 14.65 4.36
N GLY A 196 2.97 13.41 4.73
CA GLY A 196 3.28 12.90 6.07
C GLY A 196 2.18 13.18 7.11
N VAL A 197 0.94 13.44 6.67
CA VAL A 197 -0.20 13.65 7.57
C VAL A 197 -0.86 12.31 7.90
N GLN A 198 -1.15 12.09 9.19
CA GLN A 198 -1.99 10.98 9.66
C GLN A 198 -3.44 11.47 9.71
N THR A 199 -4.30 10.95 8.84
CA THR A 199 -5.72 11.29 8.79
C THR A 199 -6.55 10.06 9.09
N PRO A 200 -7.13 9.93 10.31
CA PRO A 200 -8.02 8.83 10.63
C PRO A 200 -9.14 8.68 9.59
N GLY A 201 -9.38 7.45 9.18
CA GLY A 201 -10.36 7.13 8.14
C GLY A 201 -9.82 7.13 6.71
N PHE A 202 -8.54 7.50 6.50
CA PHE A 202 -7.90 7.46 5.18
C PHE A 202 -6.53 6.77 5.27
N MET A 203 -6.23 5.90 4.31
CA MET A 203 -4.95 5.21 4.27
C MET A 203 -4.51 4.93 2.83
N GLY A 204 -3.34 5.43 2.44
CA GLY A 204 -2.68 5.03 1.19
C GLY A 204 -2.02 3.66 1.32
N HIS A 205 -2.10 2.83 0.28
CA HIS A 205 -1.54 1.48 0.30
C HIS A 205 -1.24 0.93 -1.10
N GLY A 206 -0.55 -0.20 -1.18
CA GLY A 206 -0.36 -0.96 -2.41
C GLY A 206 -1.57 -1.86 -2.72
N LYS A 207 -1.77 -2.20 -3.99
CA LYS A 207 -2.85 -3.12 -4.45
C LYS A 207 -2.76 -4.49 -3.75
N HIS A 208 -1.55 -4.96 -3.51
CA HIS A 208 -1.31 -6.26 -2.88
C HIS A 208 -1.88 -6.37 -1.46
N PHE A 209 -1.98 -5.25 -0.73
CA PHE A 209 -2.46 -5.23 0.65
C PHE A 209 -3.98 -5.45 0.76
N ILE A 210 -4.77 -5.15 -0.29
CA ILE A 210 -6.25 -5.28 -0.27
C ILE A 210 -6.72 -6.69 0.08
N GLY A 211 -6.08 -7.72 -0.47
CA GLY A 211 -6.44 -9.12 -0.19
C GLY A 211 -5.69 -9.72 1.01
N SER A 212 -5.01 -8.93 1.83
CA SER A 212 -4.33 -9.40 3.03
C SER A 212 -5.31 -9.59 4.19
N LYS A 213 -5.09 -10.63 5.00
CA LYS A 213 -5.78 -10.83 6.30
C LYS A 213 -5.54 -9.70 7.30
N LYS A 214 -4.55 -8.84 7.02
CA LYS A 214 -4.16 -7.69 7.84
C LYS A 214 -4.80 -6.39 7.38
N PHE A 215 -5.41 -6.37 6.18
CA PHE A 215 -6.06 -5.17 5.66
C PHE A 215 -7.15 -4.70 6.61
N MET A 216 -6.95 -3.55 7.24
CA MET A 216 -7.87 -2.95 8.23
C MET A 216 -8.34 -3.95 9.31
N LYS A 217 -7.46 -4.85 9.74
CA LYS A 217 -7.80 -5.91 10.72
C LYS A 217 -8.45 -5.32 11.98
N ALA A 218 -8.01 -4.15 12.42
CA ALA A 218 -8.54 -3.49 13.62
C ALA A 218 -10.01 -3.05 13.49
N GLU A 219 -10.47 -2.75 12.27
CA GLU A 219 -11.82 -2.28 12.00
C GLU A 219 -12.75 -3.35 11.40
N GLY A 220 -12.36 -4.62 11.43
CA GLY A 220 -13.17 -5.74 10.91
C GLY A 220 -12.61 -6.38 9.64
N GLY A 221 -11.57 -5.80 9.05
CA GLY A 221 -10.87 -6.40 7.92
C GLY A 221 -11.56 -6.19 6.58
N ILE A 222 -11.30 -7.12 5.66
CA ILE A 222 -11.71 -6.99 4.26
C ILE A 222 -13.23 -6.98 4.04
N GLU A 223 -14.04 -7.55 4.95
CA GLU A 223 -15.50 -7.51 4.82
C GLU A 223 -16.09 -6.10 4.93
N ARG A 224 -15.27 -5.14 5.39
CA ARG A 224 -15.63 -3.72 5.40
C ARG A 224 -15.51 -3.05 4.03
N ILE A 225 -14.93 -3.72 3.03
CA ILE A 225 -14.79 -3.18 1.68
C ILE A 225 -16.16 -3.22 1.00
N VAL A 226 -16.69 -2.06 0.65
CA VAL A 226 -18.01 -1.91 0.02
C VAL A 226 -17.95 -1.43 -1.42
N TRP A 227 -16.83 -0.80 -1.83
CA TRP A 227 -16.69 -0.27 -3.17
C TRP A 227 -15.23 -0.20 -3.63
N MET A 228 -14.99 -0.49 -4.90
CA MET A 228 -13.74 -0.21 -5.60
C MET A 228 -13.98 -0.18 -7.13
N PRO A 229 -13.13 0.53 -7.91
CA PRO A 229 -13.23 0.52 -9.36
C PRO A 229 -13.19 -0.91 -9.93
N LYS A 230 -13.96 -1.16 -10.99
CA LYS A 230 -14.12 -2.48 -11.60
C LYS A 230 -12.76 -3.11 -11.99
N GLU A 231 -11.87 -2.33 -12.61
CA GLU A 231 -10.53 -2.83 -12.99
C GLU A 231 -9.74 -3.29 -11.77
N LEU A 232 -9.79 -2.52 -10.66
CA LEU A 232 -9.13 -2.90 -9.43
C LEU A 232 -9.77 -4.15 -8.82
N LYS A 233 -11.10 -4.23 -8.81
CA LYS A 233 -11.87 -5.37 -8.32
C LYS A 233 -11.50 -6.66 -9.05
N GLU A 234 -11.43 -6.61 -10.38
CA GLU A 234 -10.98 -7.73 -11.20
C GLU A 234 -9.53 -8.13 -10.91
N PHE A 235 -8.64 -7.15 -10.71
CA PHE A 235 -7.23 -7.40 -10.41
C PHE A 235 -7.01 -8.13 -9.08
N VAL A 236 -7.80 -7.79 -8.04
CA VAL A 236 -7.64 -8.37 -6.69
C VAL A 236 -8.55 -9.56 -6.43
N ALA A 237 -9.46 -9.89 -7.35
CA ALA A 237 -10.57 -10.84 -7.15
C ALA A 237 -10.15 -12.19 -6.57
N ASP A 238 -9.17 -12.84 -7.19
CA ASP A 238 -8.75 -14.19 -6.77
C ASP A 238 -8.28 -14.20 -5.32
N ARG A 239 -7.40 -13.25 -4.97
CA ARG A 239 -6.84 -13.16 -3.62
C ARG A 239 -7.88 -12.72 -2.61
N LEU A 240 -8.71 -11.74 -2.97
CA LEU A 240 -9.74 -11.21 -2.08
C LEU A 240 -10.80 -12.27 -1.76
N ASN A 241 -11.27 -13.00 -2.78
CA ASN A 241 -12.22 -14.09 -2.62
C ASN A 241 -11.62 -15.25 -1.81
N GLN A 242 -10.35 -15.59 -2.05
CA GLN A 242 -9.67 -16.60 -1.24
C GLN A 242 -9.61 -16.18 0.24
N THR A 243 -9.19 -14.95 0.52
CA THR A 243 -9.08 -14.44 1.88
C THR A 243 -10.45 -14.37 2.58
N ALA A 244 -11.49 -13.92 1.88
CA ALA A 244 -12.86 -13.88 2.41
C ALA A 244 -13.40 -15.28 2.73
N LYS A 245 -13.13 -16.24 1.86
CA LYS A 245 -13.50 -17.65 2.11
C LYS A 245 -12.78 -18.22 3.33
N GLU A 246 -11.49 -17.95 3.48
CA GLU A 246 -10.69 -18.43 4.61
C GLU A 246 -11.10 -17.79 5.96
N LEU A 247 -11.41 -16.50 5.98
CA LEU A 247 -11.72 -15.77 7.22
C LEU A 247 -13.20 -15.87 7.62
N TYR A 248 -14.10 -15.78 6.65
CA TYR A 248 -15.54 -15.60 6.89
C TYR A 248 -16.42 -16.69 6.27
N GLY A 249 -15.84 -17.59 5.47
CA GLY A 249 -16.62 -18.61 4.74
C GLY A 249 -17.44 -18.06 3.57
N ILE A 250 -17.13 -16.84 3.12
CA ILE A 250 -17.86 -16.17 2.02
C ILE A 250 -17.24 -16.57 0.69
N ASP A 251 -18.02 -17.17 -0.17
CA ASP A 251 -17.64 -17.43 -1.56
C ASP A 251 -18.00 -16.21 -2.44
N ASN A 252 -17.15 -15.90 -3.42
CA ASN A 252 -17.36 -14.79 -4.37
C ASN A 252 -17.61 -13.44 -3.70
N PHE A 253 -16.83 -13.12 -2.69
CA PHE A 253 -16.97 -11.87 -1.91
C PHE A 253 -16.97 -10.61 -2.81
N THR A 254 -16.25 -10.63 -3.93
CA THR A 254 -16.22 -9.52 -4.88
C THR A 254 -17.58 -9.18 -5.49
N ASP A 255 -18.56 -10.11 -5.50
CA ASP A 255 -19.93 -9.85 -5.97
C ASP A 255 -20.74 -8.97 -4.99
N MET A 256 -20.26 -8.84 -3.75
CA MET A 256 -20.84 -7.98 -2.73
C MET A 256 -20.25 -6.56 -2.75
N ILE A 257 -19.18 -6.32 -3.52
CA ILE A 257 -18.49 -5.04 -3.61
C ILE A 257 -19.00 -4.27 -4.83
N GLY A 258 -19.49 -3.04 -4.63
CA GLY A 258 -19.89 -2.13 -5.70
C GLY A 258 -18.70 -1.65 -6.53
N ASP A 259 -18.99 -1.15 -7.73
CA ASP A 259 -18.03 -0.46 -8.58
C ASP A 259 -18.74 0.69 -9.33
N GLU A 260 -18.03 1.41 -10.19
CA GLU A 260 -18.55 2.56 -10.91
C GLU A 260 -19.71 2.25 -11.86
N THR A 261 -19.98 0.99 -12.15
CA THR A 261 -21.12 0.60 -12.99
C THR A 261 -22.43 0.52 -12.23
N VAL A 262 -22.36 0.45 -10.89
CA VAL A 262 -23.54 0.28 -10.01
C VAL A 262 -23.66 1.40 -8.97
N ALA A 263 -22.57 2.05 -8.58
CA ALA A 263 -22.59 3.13 -7.58
C ALA A 263 -21.49 4.16 -7.84
N THR A 264 -21.87 5.42 -7.95
CA THR A 264 -20.94 6.56 -8.12
C THR A 264 -21.10 7.63 -7.04
N ASP A 265 -22.09 7.47 -6.17
CA ASP A 265 -22.42 8.35 -5.05
C ASP A 265 -22.87 7.55 -3.82
N PRO A 266 -23.01 8.17 -2.63
CA PRO A 266 -23.39 7.46 -1.42
C PRO A 266 -24.78 6.81 -1.50
N GLU A 267 -25.75 7.48 -2.13
CA GLU A 267 -27.14 7.00 -2.22
C GLU A 267 -27.21 5.69 -3.03
N THR A 268 -26.65 5.68 -4.22
CA THR A 268 -26.61 4.48 -5.08
C THR A 268 -25.77 3.35 -4.49
N LEU A 269 -24.74 3.69 -3.70
CA LEU A 269 -23.99 2.68 -2.97
C LEU A 269 -24.84 2.01 -1.88
N VAL A 270 -25.57 2.78 -1.09
CA VAL A 270 -26.46 2.24 -0.03
C VAL A 270 -27.58 1.38 -0.63
N GLU A 271 -28.15 1.79 -1.76
CA GLU A 271 -29.13 0.98 -2.50
C GLU A 271 -28.53 -0.37 -2.91
N PHE A 272 -27.37 -0.36 -3.56
CA PHE A 272 -26.66 -1.58 -3.96
C PHE A 272 -26.37 -2.50 -2.77
N LEU A 273 -25.84 -1.95 -1.67
CA LEU A 273 -25.51 -2.72 -0.47
C LEU A 273 -26.75 -3.34 0.16
N THR A 274 -27.86 -2.60 0.20
CA THR A 274 -29.15 -3.12 0.70
C THR A 274 -29.65 -4.30 -0.16
N GLU A 275 -29.55 -4.21 -1.49
CA GLU A 275 -29.90 -5.30 -2.38
C GLU A 275 -29.02 -6.56 -2.17
N LYS A 276 -27.76 -6.37 -1.78
CA LYS A 276 -26.81 -7.44 -1.50
C LYS A 276 -26.96 -8.01 -0.09
N GLY A 277 -27.75 -7.40 0.78
CA GLY A 277 -28.00 -7.86 2.16
C GLY A 277 -26.93 -7.43 3.16
N HIS A 278 -26.30 -6.31 2.88
CA HIS A 278 -25.36 -5.63 3.82
C HIS A 278 -26.12 -4.84 4.88
#